data_f0adb951496c90b059ee0325f31aa53b
#
_entry.id   f0adb951496c90b059ee0325f31aa53b
#
_cell.length_a   1.000
_cell.length_b   1.000
_cell.length_c   1.000
_cell.angle_alpha   90.00
_cell.angle_beta   90.00
_cell.angle_gamma   90.00
#
_symmetry.space_group_name_H-M   'P 1'
#
loop_
_entity.id
_entity.type
_entity.pdbx_description
1 polymer ?
#
loop_
_entity_poly.entity_id
_entity_poly.type
_entity_poly.pdbx_seq_one_letter_code
_entity_poly.pdbx_strand_id
1 'polypeptide(L)'
;LTILFFTSCIFSYAQRELWGNNKTQSYIDYSNPANPVTYPYFGNITKYDINGENPSVVHVFNGVNGKLPTGKLFQASNGKLYGMTSTYSSSTGQNDDACLFEYDLILNKFRIVHTFDHTIYHSELMESGVIEGTTGKLYGSIGTYFFCYTIPTETTTMHVLNNYFASLSGELVKASDNFLYGCIFLPANPCPNISSIGAHHGMIIKINPLTNTSLVKYAFNCDVSDGTFPTGGLIEETPNVLTSSAMSGGLFYNAGTIFEYNIQSNTFTKKQNLDGEIIGAFPQAMAKGNNGKLYGVCTFGGTTITQPNNYFNYYGSIFEYTPATNAINK
;
A
#
# COMPACT_ATOMS: atom_id res chain seq x y z
N LEU A 1 19.10 -0.24 16.81
CA LEU A 1 18.55 0.82 15.95
C LEU A 1 17.23 0.33 15.41
N THR A 2 16.12 0.73 16.04
CA THR A 2 14.79 0.34 15.62
C THR A 2 14.42 1.22 14.43
N ILE A 3 14.41 0.66 13.22
CA ILE A 3 13.90 1.36 12.03
C ILE A 3 12.37 1.29 12.14
N LEU A 4 11.75 2.39 12.50
CA LEU A 4 10.30 2.57 12.41
C LEU A 4 9.93 2.71 10.94
N PHE A 5 9.28 1.69 10.39
CA PHE A 5 8.60 1.81 9.10
C PHE A 5 7.32 2.63 9.32
N PHE A 6 7.36 3.90 8.97
CA PHE A 6 6.15 4.71 8.83
C PHE A 6 5.44 4.31 7.53
N THR A 7 4.50 3.39 7.63
CA THR A 7 3.57 3.18 6.53
C THR A 7 2.49 4.25 6.61
N SER A 8 2.62 5.26 5.74
CA SER A 8 1.62 6.26 5.35
C SER A 8 1.25 7.36 6.36
N CYS A 9 1.77 8.56 6.12
CA CYS A 9 1.18 9.81 6.62
C CYS A 9 0.19 10.37 5.59
N ILE A 10 -1.04 10.69 6.02
CA ILE A 10 -2.01 11.45 5.21
C ILE A 10 -1.90 12.93 5.59
N PHE A 11 -1.69 13.77 4.59
CA PHE A 11 -1.82 15.21 4.74
C PHE A 11 -3.27 15.62 4.45
N SER A 12 -4.02 15.99 5.47
CA SER A 12 -5.29 16.68 5.32
C SER A 12 -5.05 18.19 5.37
N TYR A 13 -5.39 18.92 4.30
CA TYR A 13 -5.18 20.37 4.20
C TYR A 13 -5.97 21.21 5.21
N ALA A 14 -6.89 20.62 5.98
CA ALA A 14 -7.74 21.32 6.95
C ALA A 14 -7.30 21.14 8.41
N GLN A 15 -6.38 20.23 8.69
CA GLN A 15 -5.90 19.95 10.05
C GLN A 15 -4.40 20.19 10.18
N ARG A 16 -4.01 20.91 11.23
CA ARG A 16 -2.60 21.15 11.59
C ARG A 16 -1.97 19.93 12.28
N GLU A 17 -2.36 18.72 11.87
CA GLU A 17 -1.97 17.47 12.52
C GLU A 17 -1.72 16.39 11.48
N LEU A 18 -0.71 15.57 11.71
CA LEU A 18 -0.41 14.38 10.93
C LEU A 18 -0.94 13.15 11.69
N TRP A 19 -1.58 12.26 10.97
CA TRP A 19 -2.14 11.05 11.55
C TRP A 19 -1.54 9.83 10.88
N GLY A 20 -1.13 8.84 11.66
CA GLY A 20 -0.57 7.60 11.16
C GLY A 20 -1.03 6.41 11.99
N ASN A 21 -1.02 5.26 11.37
CA ASN A 21 -1.12 4.00 12.07
C ASN A 21 0.27 3.35 12.15
N ASN A 22 0.51 2.65 13.22
CA ASN A 22 1.78 2.00 13.48
C ASN A 22 1.56 0.49 13.63
N LYS A 23 2.15 -0.27 12.70
CA LYS A 23 2.14 -1.74 12.70
C LYS A 23 3.43 -2.21 13.37
N THR A 24 3.45 -2.31 14.69
CA THR A 24 4.59 -2.88 15.41
C THR A 24 4.33 -4.33 15.76
N GLN A 25 5.36 -5.16 15.57
CA GLN A 25 5.39 -6.55 16.04
C GLN A 25 5.65 -6.60 17.55
N SER A 26 5.51 -7.75 18.17
CA SER A 26 5.67 -7.99 19.62
C SER A 26 6.88 -7.28 20.22
N TYR A 27 6.68 -6.67 21.39
CA TYR A 27 7.73 -6.13 22.25
C TYR A 27 8.14 -7.19 23.28
N ILE A 28 9.43 -7.44 23.41
CA ILE A 28 9.97 -8.34 24.46
C ILE A 28 10.56 -7.46 25.56
N ASP A 29 9.99 -7.55 26.73
CA ASP A 29 10.52 -6.88 27.92
C ASP A 29 11.61 -7.76 28.56
N TYR A 30 12.83 -7.27 28.52
CA TYR A 30 14.01 -7.86 29.13
C TYR A 30 14.33 -7.27 30.50
N SER A 31 13.43 -6.55 31.15
CA SER A 31 13.66 -6.03 32.51
C SER A 31 13.97 -7.16 33.51
N ASN A 32 13.50 -8.37 33.25
CA ASN A 32 13.94 -9.60 33.90
C ASN A 32 14.53 -10.58 32.85
N PRO A 33 15.85 -10.58 32.62
CA PRO A 33 16.48 -11.42 31.60
C PRO A 33 16.28 -12.94 31.81
N ALA A 34 15.97 -13.38 33.02
CA ALA A 34 15.70 -14.79 33.34
C ALA A 34 14.28 -15.22 32.93
N ASN A 35 13.35 -14.28 32.79
CA ASN A 35 11.98 -14.51 32.35
C ASN A 35 11.50 -13.31 31.47
N PRO A 36 11.93 -13.23 30.21
CA PRO A 36 11.47 -12.17 29.31
C PRO A 36 9.97 -12.33 29.05
N VAL A 37 9.22 -11.25 29.24
CA VAL A 37 7.78 -11.21 28.94
C VAL A 37 7.58 -10.65 27.56
N THR A 38 6.98 -11.45 26.68
CA THR A 38 6.58 -10.99 25.34
C THR A 38 5.19 -10.37 25.42
N TYR A 39 5.11 -9.07 25.20
CA TYR A 39 3.84 -8.38 25.07
C TYR A 39 3.42 -8.40 23.60
N PRO A 40 2.25 -8.97 23.25
CA PRO A 40 1.72 -8.85 21.91
C PRO A 40 1.37 -7.38 21.66
N TYR A 41 2.05 -6.75 20.72
CA TYR A 41 1.75 -5.39 20.33
C TYR A 41 0.92 -5.42 19.05
N PHE A 42 -0.33 -4.99 19.14
CA PHE A 42 -1.29 -5.07 18.05
C PHE A 42 -1.34 -3.80 17.19
N GLY A 43 -0.50 -2.82 17.48
CA GLY A 43 -0.45 -1.55 16.76
C GLY A 43 -1.24 -0.44 17.44
N ASN A 44 -1.14 0.75 16.88
CA ASN A 44 -1.83 1.94 17.41
C ASN A 44 -2.15 2.94 16.30
N ILE A 45 -3.00 3.92 16.62
CA ILE A 45 -3.20 5.14 15.86
C ILE A 45 -2.46 6.25 16.63
N THR A 46 -1.56 6.95 15.94
CA THR A 46 -0.75 8.03 16.50
C THR A 46 -1.02 9.33 15.73
N LYS A 47 -1.13 10.40 16.47
CA LYS A 47 -1.26 11.75 16.00
C LYS A 47 0.05 12.50 16.25
N TYR A 48 0.48 13.32 15.30
CA TYR A 48 1.65 14.17 15.34
C TYR A 48 1.25 15.62 15.07
N ASP A 49 2.07 16.56 15.46
CA ASP A 49 1.92 17.94 14.98
C ASP A 49 2.27 18.06 13.47
N ILE A 50 2.10 19.25 12.91
CA ILE A 50 2.33 19.50 11.48
C ILE A 50 3.80 19.28 11.07
N ASN A 51 4.74 19.32 11.99
CA ASN A 51 6.16 19.08 11.73
C ASN A 51 6.53 17.60 11.87
N GLY A 52 5.58 16.73 12.24
CA GLY A 52 5.83 15.32 12.52
C GLY A 52 6.43 15.06 13.90
N GLU A 53 6.38 16.05 14.78
CA GLU A 53 6.85 15.98 16.16
C GLU A 53 5.68 15.70 17.13
N ASN A 54 6.01 15.59 18.43
CA ASN A 54 5.05 15.44 19.51
C ASN A 54 4.03 14.31 19.30
N PRO A 55 4.49 13.05 19.15
CA PRO A 55 3.60 11.90 18.97
C PRO A 55 2.65 11.72 20.15
N SER A 56 1.38 11.53 19.85
CA SER A 56 0.34 11.20 20.83
C SER A 56 -0.43 9.98 20.37
N VAL A 57 -0.36 8.89 21.11
CA VAL A 57 -1.15 7.68 20.83
C VAL A 57 -2.60 7.95 21.22
N VAL A 58 -3.49 7.87 20.24
CA VAL A 58 -4.93 8.16 20.45
C VAL A 58 -5.78 6.91 20.53
N HIS A 59 -5.27 5.79 20.01
CA HIS A 59 -5.91 4.48 20.10
C HIS A 59 -4.87 3.36 20.07
N VAL A 60 -5.05 2.35 20.93
CA VAL A 60 -4.22 1.13 20.97
C VAL A 60 -5.09 -0.05 20.59
N PHE A 61 -4.66 -0.81 19.60
CA PHE A 61 -5.31 -2.07 19.27
C PHE A 61 -4.95 -3.15 20.29
N ASN A 62 -5.89 -4.04 20.58
CA ASN A 62 -5.73 -5.08 21.63
C ASN A 62 -6.11 -6.50 21.16
N GLY A 63 -6.29 -6.69 19.84
CA GLY A 63 -6.72 -7.94 19.24
C GLY A 63 -8.25 -8.04 19.14
N VAL A 64 -8.99 -7.68 20.17
CA VAL A 64 -10.47 -7.69 20.14
C VAL A 64 -11.03 -6.54 19.31
N ASN A 65 -10.39 -5.38 19.39
CA ASN A 65 -10.75 -4.18 18.61
C ASN A 65 -9.92 -4.05 17.31
N GLY A 66 -9.44 -5.17 16.77
CA GLY A 66 -8.53 -5.22 15.64
C GLY A 66 -7.07 -5.31 16.06
N LYS A 67 -6.21 -5.59 15.08
CA LYS A 67 -4.76 -5.68 15.23
C LYS A 67 -4.04 -5.34 13.93
N LEU A 68 -2.78 -4.94 14.04
CA LEU A 68 -1.91 -4.67 12.90
C LEU A 68 -2.57 -3.77 11.86
N PRO A 69 -2.85 -2.50 12.21
CA PRO A 69 -3.46 -1.57 11.28
C PRO A 69 -2.62 -1.42 10.02
N THR A 70 -3.27 -1.34 8.87
CA THR A 70 -2.65 -1.40 7.55
C THR A 70 -3.17 -0.32 6.62
N GLY A 71 -2.40 -0.01 5.58
CA GLY A 71 -2.74 1.06 4.65
C GLY A 71 -2.75 2.45 5.29
N LYS A 72 -3.22 3.45 4.57
CA LYS A 72 -3.35 4.83 5.07
C LYS A 72 -4.66 5.04 5.83
N LEU A 73 -4.62 5.91 6.82
CA LEU A 73 -5.83 6.51 7.36
C LEU A 73 -6.41 7.48 6.32
N PHE A 74 -7.68 7.37 6.07
CA PHE A 74 -8.40 8.22 5.13
C PHE A 74 -9.45 9.06 5.84
N GLN A 75 -9.40 10.39 5.65
CA GLN A 75 -10.46 11.28 6.15
C GLN A 75 -11.59 11.35 5.12
N ALA A 76 -12.75 10.82 5.48
CA ALA A 76 -13.92 10.82 4.62
C ALA A 76 -14.68 12.17 4.67
N SER A 77 -15.62 12.34 3.75
CA SER A 77 -16.44 13.54 3.63
C SER A 77 -17.26 13.88 4.88
N ASN A 78 -17.49 12.90 5.77
CA ASN A 78 -18.14 13.12 7.07
C ASN A 78 -17.17 13.65 8.16
N GLY A 79 -15.90 13.91 7.81
CA GLY A 79 -14.87 14.43 8.70
C GLY A 79 -14.17 13.41 9.58
N LYS A 80 -14.59 12.13 9.55
CA LYS A 80 -14.00 11.07 10.35
C LYS A 80 -12.86 10.38 9.61
N LEU A 81 -11.94 9.76 10.37
CA LEU A 81 -10.89 8.92 9.82
C LEU A 81 -11.37 7.48 9.71
N TYR A 82 -10.98 6.83 8.63
CA TYR A 82 -11.21 5.41 8.39
C TYR A 82 -9.91 4.70 8.10
N GLY A 83 -9.80 3.45 8.52
CA GLY A 83 -8.63 2.62 8.27
C GLY A 83 -8.97 1.14 8.37
N MET A 84 -8.01 0.31 8.00
CA MET A 84 -8.12 -1.14 8.00
C MET A 84 -7.16 -1.77 9.01
N THR A 85 -7.51 -2.95 9.49
CA THR A 85 -6.61 -3.87 10.19
C THR A 85 -6.36 -5.11 9.36
N SER A 86 -5.26 -5.82 9.66
CA SER A 86 -4.86 -7.03 8.94
C SER A 86 -5.56 -8.29 9.44
N THR A 87 -5.69 -9.29 8.56
CA THR A 87 -6.11 -10.66 8.93
C THR A 87 -4.96 -11.50 9.44
N TYR A 88 -3.70 -11.14 9.11
CA TYR A 88 -2.54 -11.99 9.37
C TYR A 88 -1.79 -11.60 10.63
N SER A 89 -1.47 -12.60 11.46
CA SER A 89 -0.54 -12.47 12.57
C SER A 89 0.65 -13.40 12.37
N SER A 90 1.79 -12.84 11.99
CA SER A 90 3.05 -13.58 11.87
C SER A 90 3.54 -14.16 13.20
N SER A 91 3.09 -13.62 14.33
CA SER A 91 3.52 -14.05 15.66
C SER A 91 2.75 -15.24 16.23
N THR A 92 1.51 -15.46 15.80
CA THR A 92 0.65 -16.55 16.30
C THR A 92 0.35 -17.61 15.26
N GLY A 93 0.65 -17.35 13.98
CA GLY A 93 0.27 -18.23 12.87
C GLY A 93 -1.25 -18.39 12.69
N GLN A 94 -2.05 -17.58 13.38
CA GLN A 94 -3.49 -17.61 13.32
C GLN A 94 -3.99 -16.47 12.41
N ASN A 95 -4.91 -16.80 11.53
CA ASN A 95 -5.68 -15.82 10.78
C ASN A 95 -6.80 -15.32 11.67
N ASP A 96 -6.88 -13.99 11.82
CA ASP A 96 -8.00 -13.34 12.51
C ASP A 96 -8.76 -12.46 11.54
N ASP A 97 -9.94 -12.04 11.93
CA ASP A 97 -10.78 -11.18 11.10
C ASP A 97 -10.14 -9.80 10.93
N ALA A 98 -10.07 -9.31 9.70
CA ALA A 98 -9.75 -7.91 9.43
C ALA A 98 -10.94 -7.04 9.80
N CYS A 99 -10.66 -5.79 10.13
CA CYS A 99 -11.69 -4.83 10.46
C CYS A 99 -11.52 -3.53 9.65
N LEU A 100 -12.65 -2.98 9.20
CA LEU A 100 -12.75 -1.58 8.85
C LEU A 100 -13.13 -0.82 10.12
N PHE A 101 -12.36 0.20 10.48
CA PHE A 101 -12.61 1.02 11.65
C PHE A 101 -12.83 2.49 11.30
N GLU A 102 -13.49 3.18 12.21
CA GLU A 102 -13.74 4.61 12.19
C GLU A 102 -13.13 5.25 13.44
N TYR A 103 -12.50 6.40 13.28
CA TYR A 103 -12.09 7.25 14.39
C TYR A 103 -12.72 8.64 14.24
N ASP A 104 -13.56 9.02 15.21
CA ASP A 104 -14.21 10.31 15.26
C ASP A 104 -13.28 11.35 15.89
N LEU A 105 -12.84 12.32 15.10
CA LEU A 105 -11.87 13.35 15.52
C LEU A 105 -12.43 14.33 16.54
N ILE A 106 -13.75 14.53 16.55
CA ILE A 106 -14.42 15.47 17.46
C ILE A 106 -14.66 14.81 18.81
N LEU A 107 -15.15 13.58 18.78
CA LEU A 107 -15.50 12.84 20.00
C LEU A 107 -14.32 12.07 20.58
N ASN A 108 -13.20 11.98 19.87
CA ASN A 108 -12.06 11.13 20.19
C ASN A 108 -12.47 9.68 20.45
N LYS A 109 -13.31 9.12 19.56
CA LYS A 109 -13.85 7.77 19.71
C LYS A 109 -13.49 6.89 18.53
N PHE A 110 -13.01 5.70 18.88
CA PHE A 110 -12.76 4.59 17.96
C PHE A 110 -13.97 3.65 17.94
N ARG A 111 -14.30 3.09 16.77
CA ARG A 111 -15.22 1.95 16.64
C ARG A 111 -14.88 1.10 15.42
N ILE A 112 -15.16 -0.19 15.50
CA ILE A 112 -15.21 -1.08 14.34
C ILE A 112 -16.55 -0.83 13.63
N VAL A 113 -16.50 -0.63 12.32
CA VAL A 113 -17.69 -0.42 11.50
C VAL A 113 -18.02 -1.62 10.62
N HIS A 114 -17.04 -2.49 10.35
CA HIS A 114 -17.25 -3.76 9.67
C HIS A 114 -16.13 -4.75 10.02
N THR A 115 -16.50 -6.03 10.13
CA THR A 115 -15.56 -7.15 10.34
C THR A 115 -15.61 -8.09 9.14
N PHE A 116 -14.46 -8.46 8.61
CA PHE A 116 -14.31 -9.37 7.47
C PHE A 116 -13.89 -10.75 7.99
N ASP A 117 -14.76 -11.72 7.85
CA ASP A 117 -14.52 -13.10 8.27
C ASP A 117 -13.34 -13.72 7.51
N HIS A 118 -12.26 -14.04 8.21
CA HIS A 118 -11.04 -14.60 7.63
C HIS A 118 -11.26 -15.97 6.95
N THR A 119 -12.30 -16.72 7.34
CA THR A 119 -12.61 -18.02 6.73
C THR A 119 -13.19 -17.88 5.33
N ILE A 120 -13.73 -16.70 5.00
CA ILE A 120 -14.31 -16.36 3.70
C ILE A 120 -13.31 -15.53 2.88
N TYR A 121 -12.68 -14.55 3.52
CA TYR A 121 -11.79 -13.58 2.88
C TYR A 121 -10.33 -13.86 3.24
N HIS A 122 -9.81 -15.00 2.77
CA HIS A 122 -8.41 -15.36 2.99
C HIS A 122 -7.48 -14.27 2.43
N SER A 123 -6.78 -13.58 3.29
CA SER A 123 -5.80 -12.58 2.90
C SER A 123 -4.46 -12.86 3.56
N GLU A 124 -3.63 -13.63 2.89
CA GLU A 124 -2.23 -13.77 3.28
C GLU A 124 -1.36 -12.61 2.77
N LEU A 125 -1.88 -11.79 1.84
CA LEU A 125 -1.07 -10.87 1.06
C LEU A 125 -1.78 -9.52 0.85
N MET A 126 -1.07 -8.45 1.16
CA MET A 126 -1.29 -7.05 0.77
C MET A 126 -2.65 -6.46 1.16
N GLU A 127 -2.57 -5.61 2.11
CA GLU A 127 -3.67 -4.88 2.70
C GLU A 127 -3.63 -3.45 2.18
N SER A 128 -4.70 -3.03 1.53
CA SER A 128 -4.86 -1.64 1.10
C SER A 128 -5.53 -0.82 2.19
N GLY A 129 -5.28 0.48 2.20
CA GLY A 129 -6.13 1.42 2.92
C GLY A 129 -7.50 1.56 2.26
N VAL A 130 -8.26 2.55 2.69
CA VAL A 130 -9.55 2.90 2.10
C VAL A 130 -9.50 4.27 1.44
N ILE A 131 -10.38 4.47 0.45
CA ILE A 131 -10.58 5.76 -0.21
C ILE A 131 -12.07 6.00 -0.46
N GLU A 132 -12.50 7.26 -0.46
CA GLU A 132 -13.87 7.61 -0.82
C GLU A 132 -13.99 7.76 -2.35
N GLY A 133 -14.71 6.85 -2.98
CA GLY A 133 -14.97 6.88 -4.43
C GLY A 133 -16.05 7.89 -4.79
N THR A 134 -17.23 7.75 -4.20
CA THR A 134 -18.32 8.75 -4.22
C THR A 134 -18.62 9.16 -2.79
N THR A 135 -19.17 10.37 -2.60
CA THR A 135 -19.49 10.88 -1.27
C THR A 135 -20.29 9.88 -0.44
N GLY A 136 -19.76 9.57 0.74
CA GLY A 136 -20.34 8.59 1.66
C GLY A 136 -20.10 7.13 1.31
N LYS A 137 -19.26 6.81 0.31
CA LYS A 137 -18.90 5.42 -0.05
C LYS A 137 -17.40 5.21 -0.03
N LEU A 138 -16.92 4.36 0.87
CA LEU A 138 -15.52 3.97 1.00
C LEU A 138 -15.25 2.67 0.25
N TYR A 139 -14.10 2.62 -0.41
CA TYR A 139 -13.60 1.47 -1.16
C TYR A 139 -12.26 1.04 -0.61
N GLY A 140 -12.06 -0.24 -0.46
CA GLY A 140 -10.82 -0.89 -0.07
C GLY A 140 -10.80 -2.32 -0.58
N SER A 141 -9.78 -3.08 -0.23
CA SER A 141 -9.69 -4.49 -0.61
C SER A 141 -9.34 -5.40 0.53
N ILE A 142 -9.73 -6.65 0.40
CA ILE A 142 -9.33 -7.75 1.26
C ILE A 142 -9.25 -9.04 0.44
N GLY A 143 -8.08 -9.67 0.45
CA GLY A 143 -7.84 -10.83 -0.39
C GLY A 143 -8.15 -10.53 -1.87
N THR A 144 -8.94 -11.38 -2.48
CA THR A 144 -9.33 -11.30 -3.90
C THR A 144 -10.57 -10.43 -4.15
N TYR A 145 -11.03 -9.69 -3.14
CA TYR A 145 -12.23 -8.87 -3.20
C TYR A 145 -11.88 -7.39 -3.03
N PHE A 146 -12.64 -6.51 -3.66
CA PHE A 146 -12.81 -5.16 -3.18
C PHE A 146 -14.18 -5.00 -2.53
N PHE A 147 -14.29 -4.09 -1.59
CA PHE A 147 -15.55 -3.79 -0.92
C PHE A 147 -15.97 -2.34 -1.13
N CYS A 148 -17.27 -2.10 -1.00
CA CYS A 148 -17.84 -0.78 -0.88
C CYS A 148 -18.58 -0.69 0.46
N TYR A 149 -18.11 0.17 1.37
CA TYR A 149 -18.80 0.49 2.61
C TYR A 149 -19.56 1.80 2.44
N THR A 150 -20.87 1.78 2.67
CA THR A 150 -21.75 2.95 2.58
C THR A 150 -21.94 3.56 3.97
N ILE A 151 -21.34 4.72 4.21
CA ILE A 151 -21.28 5.39 5.51
C ILE A 151 -22.68 5.64 6.10
N PRO A 152 -23.66 6.24 5.36
CA PRO A 152 -24.96 6.58 5.96
C PRO A 152 -25.80 5.37 6.38
N THR A 153 -25.65 4.24 5.72
CA THR A 153 -26.42 3.02 6.00
C THR A 153 -25.62 1.97 6.78
N GLU A 154 -24.33 2.20 6.96
CA GLU A 154 -23.38 1.28 7.61
C GLU A 154 -23.41 -0.12 6.97
N THR A 155 -23.54 -0.18 5.64
CA THR A 155 -23.62 -1.44 4.89
C THR A 155 -22.38 -1.65 4.04
N THR A 156 -21.89 -2.90 4.02
CA THR A 156 -20.76 -3.33 3.18
C THR A 156 -21.26 -4.26 2.07
N THR A 157 -20.78 -4.03 0.85
CA THR A 157 -20.96 -4.95 -0.26
C THR A 157 -19.60 -5.42 -0.76
N MET A 158 -19.50 -6.72 -1.06
CA MET A 158 -18.28 -7.36 -1.53
C MET A 158 -18.35 -7.61 -3.02
N HIS A 159 -17.24 -7.37 -3.73
CA HIS A 159 -17.16 -7.53 -5.18
C HIS A 159 -15.85 -8.26 -5.53
N VAL A 160 -15.93 -9.23 -6.42
CA VAL A 160 -14.74 -9.97 -6.88
C VAL A 160 -13.90 -9.08 -7.80
N LEU A 161 -12.60 -9.04 -7.53
CA LEU A 161 -11.62 -8.41 -8.42
C LEU A 161 -11.33 -9.35 -9.59
N ASN A 162 -12.19 -9.36 -10.61
CA ASN A 162 -12.08 -10.26 -11.75
C ASN A 162 -11.79 -11.73 -11.33
N ASN A 163 -12.11 -12.73 -12.07
CA ASN A 163 -11.98 -14.16 -11.73
C ASN A 163 -10.52 -14.64 -11.48
N TYR A 164 -9.61 -13.76 -11.14
CA TYR A 164 -8.23 -14.08 -10.78
C TYR A 164 -8.07 -14.09 -9.25
N PHE A 165 -7.37 -15.09 -8.73
CA PHE A 165 -6.92 -15.12 -7.34
C PHE A 165 -5.84 -14.04 -7.11
N ALA A 166 -6.27 -12.80 -7.02
CA ALA A 166 -5.42 -11.63 -7.04
C ALA A 166 -5.86 -10.62 -5.98
N SER A 167 -4.91 -10.02 -5.28
CA SER A 167 -5.17 -8.96 -4.31
C SER A 167 -4.66 -7.61 -4.81
N LEU A 168 -5.28 -6.52 -4.35
CA LEU A 168 -4.72 -5.19 -4.59
C LEU A 168 -3.34 -5.07 -3.93
N SER A 169 -2.39 -4.58 -4.69
CA SER A 169 -1.06 -4.22 -4.21
C SER A 169 -0.99 -2.72 -4.03
N GLY A 170 -1.04 -2.27 -2.79
CA GLY A 170 -1.08 -0.86 -2.47
C GLY A 170 -2.50 -0.28 -2.46
N GLU A 171 -2.59 1.03 -2.49
CA GLU A 171 -3.84 1.75 -2.31
C GLU A 171 -4.54 2.07 -3.63
N LEU A 172 -5.87 2.19 -3.56
CA LEU A 172 -6.64 2.77 -4.64
C LEU A 172 -6.40 4.28 -4.71
N VAL A 173 -6.40 4.82 -5.92
CA VAL A 173 -6.41 6.26 -6.19
C VAL A 173 -7.70 6.64 -6.90
N LYS A 174 -8.33 7.74 -6.50
CA LYS A 174 -9.41 8.34 -7.25
C LYS A 174 -8.81 9.30 -8.27
N ALA A 175 -8.96 8.97 -9.55
CA ALA A 175 -8.41 9.78 -10.64
C ALA A 175 -9.37 10.89 -11.07
N SER A 176 -8.85 11.82 -11.89
CA SER A 176 -9.57 12.98 -12.40
C SER A 176 -10.80 12.63 -13.25
N ASP A 177 -10.87 11.40 -13.79
CA ASP A 177 -12.04 10.85 -14.48
C ASP A 177 -13.13 10.30 -13.52
N ASN A 178 -12.97 10.51 -12.21
CA ASN A 178 -13.85 10.04 -11.13
C ASN A 178 -13.95 8.51 -10.96
N PHE A 179 -13.08 7.73 -11.59
CA PHE A 179 -12.95 6.31 -11.33
C PHE A 179 -11.83 6.04 -10.30
N LEU A 180 -11.86 4.85 -9.74
CA LEU A 180 -10.80 4.37 -8.87
C LEU A 180 -9.85 3.49 -9.68
N TYR A 181 -8.56 3.65 -9.43
CA TYR A 181 -7.52 2.84 -10.03
C TYR A 181 -6.66 2.22 -8.96
N GLY A 182 -6.14 1.02 -9.23
CA GLY A 182 -5.22 0.33 -8.35
C GLY A 182 -4.39 -0.69 -9.12
N CYS A 183 -3.35 -1.16 -8.47
CA CYS A 183 -2.54 -2.26 -8.97
C CYS A 183 -2.98 -3.56 -8.32
N ILE A 184 -2.93 -4.65 -9.07
CA ILE A 184 -3.19 -6.00 -8.61
C ILE A 184 -1.89 -6.79 -8.63
N PHE A 185 -1.64 -7.51 -7.56
CA PHE A 185 -0.66 -8.56 -7.47
C PHE A 185 -1.28 -9.91 -7.85
N LEU A 186 -0.62 -10.66 -8.74
CA LEU A 186 -1.02 -12.00 -9.14
C LEU A 186 0.02 -13.02 -8.67
N PRO A 187 -0.26 -13.86 -7.68
CA PRO A 187 0.73 -14.80 -7.15
C PRO A 187 1.06 -15.97 -8.07
N ALA A 188 0.26 -16.27 -9.07
CA ALA A 188 0.51 -17.37 -9.99
C ALA A 188 -0.27 -17.25 -11.29
N ASN A 189 0.38 -16.80 -12.35
CA ASN A 189 0.01 -17.24 -13.68
C ASN A 189 1.30 -17.61 -14.42
N PRO A 190 1.54 -18.90 -14.74
CA PRO A 190 2.77 -19.28 -15.43
C PRO A 190 2.75 -18.65 -16.80
N CYS A 191 3.70 -17.80 -17.06
CA CYS A 191 4.03 -17.45 -18.42
C CYS A 191 4.45 -18.74 -19.14
N PRO A 192 3.87 -19.09 -20.27
CA PRO A 192 3.99 -20.42 -20.86
C PRO A 192 5.42 -20.84 -21.26
N ASN A 193 6.42 -19.97 -21.10
CA ASN A 193 7.78 -20.22 -21.55
C ASN A 193 8.89 -19.91 -20.52
N ILE A 194 8.57 -19.66 -19.24
CA ILE A 194 9.59 -19.42 -18.22
C ILE A 194 9.49 -20.52 -17.14
N SER A 195 10.38 -21.50 -17.23
CA SER A 195 10.44 -22.68 -16.36
C SER A 195 11.11 -22.44 -15.00
N SER A 196 11.23 -21.22 -14.51
CA SER A 196 11.88 -20.96 -13.24
C SER A 196 11.13 -19.97 -12.37
N ILE A 197 10.66 -20.51 -11.23
CA ILE A 197 10.37 -19.82 -9.98
C ILE A 197 9.53 -18.55 -10.12
N GLY A 198 8.19 -18.72 -10.11
CA GLY A 198 7.25 -17.66 -9.74
C GLY A 198 7.31 -16.39 -10.60
N ALA A 199 7.03 -16.52 -11.90
CA ALA A 199 6.79 -15.35 -12.75
C ALA A 199 5.47 -14.70 -12.29
N HIS A 200 5.58 -13.81 -11.33
CA HIS A 200 4.48 -13.04 -10.81
C HIS A 200 4.33 -11.78 -11.67
N HIS A 201 3.17 -11.63 -12.24
CA HIS A 201 2.80 -10.43 -12.99
C HIS A 201 1.83 -9.62 -12.16
N GLY A 202 1.51 -8.46 -12.62
CA GLY A 202 0.51 -7.60 -12.01
C GLY A 202 -0.42 -7.03 -13.06
N MET A 203 -1.40 -6.27 -12.63
CA MET A 203 -2.34 -5.58 -13.50
C MET A 203 -2.62 -4.19 -12.95
N ILE A 204 -2.99 -3.28 -13.86
CA ILE A 204 -3.67 -2.04 -13.49
C ILE A 204 -5.16 -2.25 -13.70
N ILE A 205 -5.96 -1.97 -12.69
CA ILE A 205 -7.41 -2.05 -12.74
C ILE A 205 -8.06 -0.68 -12.61
N LYS A 206 -9.26 -0.60 -13.15
CA LYS A 206 -10.18 0.53 -13.01
C LYS A 206 -11.46 0.04 -12.36
N ILE A 207 -11.95 0.70 -11.31
CA ILE A 207 -13.20 0.41 -10.63
C ILE A 207 -14.16 1.58 -10.86
N ASN A 208 -15.38 1.26 -11.30
CA ASN A 208 -16.46 2.25 -11.40
C ASN A 208 -17.19 2.34 -10.04
N PRO A 209 -17.09 3.47 -9.31
CA PRO A 209 -17.72 3.60 -8.00
C PRO A 209 -19.25 3.79 -8.05
N LEU A 210 -19.83 3.96 -9.24
CA LEU A 210 -21.29 4.04 -9.39
C LEU A 210 -21.93 2.65 -9.54
N THR A 211 -21.25 1.74 -10.27
CA THR A 211 -21.76 0.40 -10.58
C THR A 211 -21.08 -0.70 -9.81
N ASN A 212 -19.99 -0.40 -9.09
CA ASN A 212 -19.13 -1.37 -8.40
C ASN A 212 -18.60 -2.47 -9.35
N THR A 213 -18.24 -2.10 -10.58
CA THR A 213 -17.63 -2.99 -11.56
C THR A 213 -16.16 -2.68 -11.74
N SER A 214 -15.35 -3.72 -11.99
CA SER A 214 -13.92 -3.58 -12.25
C SER A 214 -13.55 -4.01 -13.66
N LEU A 215 -12.52 -3.36 -14.23
CA LEU A 215 -11.94 -3.66 -15.53
C LEU A 215 -10.43 -3.67 -15.47
N VAL A 216 -9.78 -4.64 -16.12
CA VAL A 216 -8.33 -4.61 -16.35
C VAL A 216 -8.03 -3.57 -17.43
N LYS A 217 -7.07 -2.70 -17.13
CA LYS A 217 -6.60 -1.65 -18.03
C LYS A 217 -5.25 -1.94 -18.64
N TYR A 218 -4.39 -2.62 -17.89
CA TYR A 218 -3.09 -3.10 -18.35
C TYR A 218 -2.70 -4.36 -17.60
N ALA A 219 -2.13 -5.34 -18.29
CA ALA A 219 -1.53 -6.52 -17.70
C ALA A 219 -0.02 -6.51 -17.98
N PHE A 220 0.77 -6.62 -16.92
CA PHE A 220 2.23 -6.65 -17.04
C PHE A 220 2.68 -7.90 -17.77
N ASN A 221 3.55 -7.73 -18.74
CA ASN A 221 4.02 -8.79 -19.63
C ASN A 221 4.99 -9.76 -18.92
N CYS A 222 5.08 -10.95 -19.51
CA CYS A 222 5.97 -12.01 -19.04
C CYS A 222 7.45 -11.74 -19.30
N ASP A 223 7.80 -10.78 -20.12
CA ASP A 223 9.21 -10.52 -20.49
C ASP A 223 9.95 -9.65 -19.47
N VAL A 224 9.35 -9.37 -18.33
CA VAL A 224 9.87 -8.55 -17.23
C VAL A 224 10.42 -7.18 -17.62
N SER A 225 10.41 -6.83 -18.91
CA SER A 225 10.99 -5.57 -19.41
C SER A 225 10.23 -4.35 -18.90
N ASP A 226 8.91 -4.47 -18.74
CA ASP A 226 8.03 -3.40 -18.23
C ASP A 226 8.04 -3.29 -16.70
N GLY A 227 8.62 -4.27 -16.05
CA GLY A 227 8.56 -4.48 -14.62
C GLY A 227 7.52 -5.53 -14.25
N THR A 228 7.61 -6.01 -13.02
CA THR A 228 6.67 -6.96 -12.41
C THR A 228 6.39 -6.55 -10.97
N PHE A 229 5.28 -6.99 -10.39
CA PHE A 229 4.89 -6.61 -9.03
C PHE A 229 4.70 -5.10 -8.87
N PRO A 230 3.66 -4.50 -9.44
CA PRO A 230 3.36 -3.09 -9.22
C PRO A 230 2.83 -2.89 -7.80
N THR A 231 3.73 -2.69 -6.83
CA THR A 231 3.42 -2.61 -5.39
C THR A 231 3.30 -1.20 -4.86
N GLY A 232 3.78 -0.22 -5.61
CA GLY A 232 3.95 1.15 -5.12
C GLY A 232 2.67 1.96 -4.90
N GLY A 233 1.49 1.45 -5.23
CA GLY A 233 0.28 2.25 -5.37
C GLY A 233 0.37 3.21 -6.56
N LEU A 234 -0.76 3.66 -7.07
CA LEU A 234 -0.82 4.61 -8.18
C LEU A 234 -0.93 6.05 -7.66
N ILE A 235 -0.25 6.97 -8.31
CA ILE A 235 -0.32 8.41 -8.03
C ILE A 235 -0.77 9.12 -9.28
N GLU A 236 -1.86 9.88 -9.23
CA GLU A 236 -2.19 10.79 -10.32
C GLU A 236 -1.28 12.02 -10.22
N GLU A 237 -0.26 12.01 -11.03
CA GLU A 237 0.75 13.07 -11.09
C GLU A 237 0.19 14.33 -11.71
N THR A 238 -0.39 14.19 -12.89
CA THR A 238 -1.17 15.20 -13.59
C THR A 238 -2.50 14.57 -14.03
N PRO A 239 -3.54 15.35 -14.35
CA PRO A 239 -4.82 14.80 -14.79
C PRO A 239 -4.65 13.77 -15.90
N ASN A 240 -5.23 12.59 -15.72
CA ASN A 240 -5.17 11.43 -16.62
C ASN A 240 -3.81 10.70 -16.70
N VAL A 241 -2.81 11.03 -15.88
CA VAL A 241 -1.53 10.31 -15.84
C VAL A 241 -1.31 9.71 -14.48
N LEU A 242 -1.32 8.39 -14.43
CA LEU A 242 -1.04 7.59 -13.23
C LEU A 242 0.40 7.09 -13.28
N THR A 243 1.18 7.40 -12.25
CA THR A 243 2.57 6.97 -12.11
C THR A 243 2.71 6.03 -10.94
N SER A 244 3.53 4.99 -11.08
CA SER A 244 3.89 4.06 -10.01
C SER A 244 5.23 3.38 -10.28
N SER A 245 5.61 2.50 -9.35
CA SER A 245 6.77 1.62 -9.48
C SER A 245 6.36 0.16 -9.52
N ALA A 246 7.13 -0.64 -10.25
CA ALA A 246 7.10 -2.09 -10.18
C ALA A 246 8.31 -2.58 -9.40
N MET A 247 8.09 -3.47 -8.42
CA MET A 247 9.11 -3.89 -7.47
C MET A 247 10.24 -4.66 -8.12
N SER A 248 9.96 -5.43 -9.17
CA SER A 248 10.95 -6.25 -9.89
C SER A 248 10.89 -5.99 -11.38
N GLY A 249 11.82 -6.59 -12.11
CA GLY A 249 11.97 -6.44 -13.55
C GLY A 249 12.87 -5.26 -13.92
N GLY A 250 12.83 -4.88 -15.20
CA GLY A 250 13.74 -3.88 -15.76
C GLY A 250 15.09 -4.46 -16.18
N LEU A 251 15.96 -3.61 -16.70
CA LEU A 251 17.23 -4.02 -17.34
C LEU A 251 18.37 -4.32 -16.35
N PHE A 252 18.34 -3.73 -15.15
CA PHE A 252 19.43 -3.81 -14.18
C PHE A 252 19.09 -4.74 -13.02
N TYR A 253 19.47 -6.02 -13.14
CA TYR A 253 19.38 -7.04 -12.07
C TYR A 253 17.97 -7.16 -11.43
N ASN A 254 16.90 -6.94 -12.22
CA ASN A 254 15.54 -6.95 -11.73
C ASN A 254 15.29 -5.95 -10.57
N ALA A 255 15.98 -4.81 -10.57
CA ALA A 255 15.90 -3.82 -9.50
C ALA A 255 14.56 -3.08 -9.42
N GLY A 256 13.75 -3.21 -10.46
CA GLY A 256 12.44 -2.57 -10.58
C GLY A 256 12.38 -1.47 -11.62
N THR A 257 11.20 -0.94 -11.82
CA THR A 257 10.94 0.11 -12.84
C THR A 257 10.02 1.20 -12.30
N ILE A 258 10.05 2.37 -12.93
CA ILE A 258 9.00 3.39 -12.83
C ILE A 258 8.21 3.38 -14.13
N PHE A 259 6.89 3.45 -14.03
CA PHE A 259 5.99 3.45 -15.18
C PHE A 259 4.90 4.51 -15.06
N GLU A 260 4.32 4.87 -16.18
CA GLU A 260 3.14 5.70 -16.32
C GLU A 260 2.04 4.95 -17.06
N TYR A 261 0.80 5.21 -16.67
CA TYR A 261 -0.38 4.79 -17.39
C TYR A 261 -1.24 6.02 -17.70
N ASN A 262 -1.44 6.30 -18.98
CA ASN A 262 -2.31 7.39 -19.43
C ASN A 262 -3.75 6.88 -19.56
N ILE A 263 -4.65 7.45 -18.76
CA ILE A 263 -6.06 7.05 -18.67
C ILE A 263 -6.79 7.34 -20.00
N GLN A 264 -6.51 8.49 -20.61
CA GLN A 264 -7.24 8.96 -21.78
C GLN A 264 -6.87 8.17 -23.05
N SER A 265 -5.57 7.96 -23.28
CA SER A 265 -5.08 7.19 -24.42
C SER A 265 -5.09 5.67 -24.16
N ASN A 266 -5.28 5.24 -22.91
CA ASN A 266 -5.20 3.84 -22.48
C ASN A 266 -3.83 3.23 -22.81
N THR A 267 -2.75 3.98 -22.58
CA THR A 267 -1.39 3.54 -22.89
C THR A 267 -0.55 3.41 -21.64
N PHE A 268 0.19 2.32 -21.57
CA PHE A 268 1.25 2.07 -20.59
C PHE A 268 2.59 2.51 -21.16
N THR A 269 3.44 3.12 -20.35
CA THR A 269 4.79 3.53 -20.71
C THR A 269 5.74 3.28 -19.56
N LYS A 270 6.73 2.42 -19.77
CA LYS A 270 7.85 2.32 -18.84
C LYS A 270 8.71 3.58 -18.96
N LYS A 271 8.97 4.23 -17.86
CA LYS A 271 9.72 5.50 -17.79
C LYS A 271 11.18 5.28 -17.42
N GLN A 272 11.45 4.51 -16.38
CA GLN A 272 12.80 4.28 -15.87
C GLN A 272 13.01 2.81 -15.49
N ASN A 273 14.24 2.33 -15.65
CA ASN A 273 14.75 1.16 -14.96
C ASN A 273 15.51 1.65 -13.73
N LEU A 274 15.26 1.04 -12.58
CA LEU A 274 16.07 1.32 -11.40
C LEU A 274 17.45 0.66 -11.52
N ASP A 275 18.48 1.40 -11.14
CA ASP A 275 19.81 0.86 -10.94
C ASP A 275 19.94 0.51 -9.45
N GLY A 276 20.01 -0.78 -9.17
CA GLY A 276 20.01 -1.29 -7.79
C GLY A 276 21.23 -0.84 -6.98
N GLU A 277 22.34 -0.53 -7.62
CA GLU A 277 23.57 -0.08 -6.95
C GLU A 277 23.51 1.42 -6.65
N ILE A 278 23.03 2.22 -7.59
CA ILE A 278 23.06 3.69 -7.50
C ILE A 278 21.79 4.20 -6.81
N ILE A 279 20.63 3.82 -7.33
CA ILE A 279 19.32 4.33 -6.87
C ILE A 279 18.77 3.46 -5.75
N GLY A 280 18.88 2.15 -5.91
CA GLY A 280 18.29 1.13 -5.05
C GLY A 280 17.40 0.17 -5.83
N ALA A 281 17.00 -0.91 -5.18
CA ALA A 281 16.20 -1.99 -5.74
C ALA A 281 14.97 -2.28 -4.91
N PHE A 282 13.98 -2.90 -5.56
CA PHE A 282 12.69 -3.27 -4.97
C PHE A 282 11.96 -2.07 -4.39
N PRO A 283 11.55 -1.10 -5.25
CA PRO A 283 10.77 0.04 -4.83
C PRO A 283 9.44 -0.42 -4.23
N GLN A 284 9.03 0.22 -3.13
CA GLN A 284 7.81 -0.13 -2.40
C GLN A 284 6.71 0.89 -2.68
N ALA A 285 6.78 2.03 -2.02
CA ALA A 285 5.77 3.07 -2.12
C ALA A 285 6.37 4.36 -2.64
N MET A 286 5.56 5.15 -3.32
CA MET A 286 5.89 6.50 -3.75
C MET A 286 4.89 7.50 -3.18
N ALA A 287 5.34 8.75 -3.01
CA ALA A 287 4.52 9.87 -2.60
C ALA A 287 4.79 11.10 -3.47
N LYS A 288 3.76 11.91 -3.71
CA LYS A 288 3.90 13.15 -4.47
C LYS A 288 4.28 14.29 -3.53
N GLY A 289 5.38 14.97 -3.85
CA GLY A 289 5.79 16.19 -3.18
C GLY A 289 5.09 17.44 -3.74
N ASN A 290 5.08 18.51 -2.94
CA ASN A 290 4.48 19.79 -3.35
C ASN A 290 5.26 20.49 -4.48
N ASN A 291 6.47 20.03 -4.78
CA ASN A 291 7.34 20.53 -5.85
C ASN A 291 7.14 19.82 -7.19
N GLY A 292 6.10 19.00 -7.33
CA GLY A 292 5.79 18.25 -8.55
C GLY A 292 6.68 17.02 -8.77
N LYS A 293 7.51 16.65 -7.80
CA LYS A 293 8.34 15.45 -7.84
C LYS A 293 7.68 14.31 -7.09
N LEU A 294 8.09 13.07 -7.43
CA LEU A 294 7.70 11.87 -6.72
C LEU A 294 8.88 11.34 -5.92
N TYR A 295 8.61 10.94 -4.69
CA TYR A 295 9.60 10.38 -3.77
C TYR A 295 9.25 8.95 -3.46
N GLY A 296 10.21 8.05 -3.57
CA GLY A 296 10.00 6.64 -3.32
C GLY A 296 11.08 6.04 -2.44
N VAL A 297 10.80 4.87 -1.90
CA VAL A 297 11.72 4.09 -1.07
C VAL A 297 12.03 2.77 -1.74
N CYS A 298 13.30 2.37 -1.70
CA CYS A 298 13.76 1.05 -2.11
C CYS A 298 14.13 0.22 -0.89
N THR A 299 13.81 -1.06 -0.91
CA THR A 299 14.12 -1.98 0.20
C THR A 299 15.62 -2.27 0.29
N PHE A 300 16.30 -2.34 -0.85
CA PHE A 300 17.70 -2.75 -0.95
C PHE A 300 18.51 -1.79 -1.80
N GLY A 301 19.84 -1.91 -1.72
CA GLY A 301 20.76 -1.20 -2.59
C GLY A 301 20.98 0.27 -2.21
N GLY A 302 21.27 1.09 -3.22
CA GLY A 302 21.54 2.51 -3.05
C GLY A 302 22.93 2.82 -2.48
N THR A 303 23.86 1.84 -2.45
CA THR A 303 25.25 2.04 -2.04
C THR A 303 26.20 1.41 -3.06
N THR A 304 27.33 2.07 -3.31
CA THR A 304 28.37 1.61 -4.24
C THR A 304 29.26 0.51 -3.68
N ILE A 305 28.90 -0.13 -2.58
CA ILE A 305 29.71 -1.22 -2.02
C ILE A 305 29.44 -2.47 -2.84
N THR A 306 30.33 -2.77 -3.75
CA THR A 306 30.35 -4.00 -4.55
C THR A 306 30.55 -5.21 -3.64
N GLN A 307 29.50 -6.01 -3.49
CA GLN A 307 29.63 -7.35 -2.95
C GLN A 307 29.94 -8.34 -4.11
N PRO A 308 30.85 -9.30 -3.92
CA PRO A 308 31.28 -10.19 -5.01
C PRO A 308 30.21 -11.16 -5.53
N ASN A 309 28.99 -11.15 -4.98
CA ASN A 309 27.95 -12.15 -5.26
C ASN A 309 26.64 -11.57 -5.85
N ASN A 310 26.64 -10.38 -6.44
CA ASN A 310 25.47 -9.75 -7.07
C ASN A 310 24.24 -9.58 -6.15
N TYR A 311 24.39 -9.56 -4.83
CA TYR A 311 23.32 -9.26 -3.91
C TYR A 311 23.34 -7.76 -3.56
N PHE A 312 22.17 -7.11 -3.68
CA PHE A 312 21.99 -5.74 -3.22
C PHE A 312 22.22 -5.64 -1.71
N ASN A 313 22.91 -4.61 -1.26
CA ASN A 313 23.10 -4.37 0.17
C ASN A 313 21.74 -4.08 0.85
N TYR A 314 21.59 -4.52 2.09
CA TYR A 314 20.34 -4.45 2.88
C TYR A 314 19.98 -3.07 3.43
N TYR A 315 20.62 -1.99 2.95
CA TYR A 315 20.44 -0.67 3.57
C TYR A 315 19.24 0.12 3.04
N GLY A 316 18.78 -0.18 1.84
CA GLY A 316 17.72 0.57 1.19
C GLY A 316 18.12 2.00 0.83
N SER A 317 17.21 2.71 0.19
CA SER A 317 17.43 4.11 -0.22
C SER A 317 16.11 4.87 -0.35
N ILE A 318 16.23 6.20 -0.41
CA ILE A 318 15.15 7.08 -0.84
C ILE A 318 15.56 7.65 -2.18
N PHE A 319 14.65 7.70 -3.13
CA PHE A 319 14.88 8.32 -4.44
C PHE A 319 13.86 9.42 -4.73
N GLU A 320 14.28 10.35 -5.56
CA GLU A 320 13.45 11.40 -6.13
C GLU A 320 13.31 11.15 -7.63
N TYR A 321 12.08 11.14 -8.15
CA TYR A 321 11.77 11.06 -9.56
C TYR A 321 11.11 12.35 -10.02
N THR A 322 11.61 12.94 -11.12
CA THR A 322 11.08 14.15 -11.74
C THR A 322 10.37 13.79 -13.04
N PRO A 323 9.03 13.67 -13.05
CA PRO A 323 8.28 13.22 -14.21
C PRO A 323 8.52 14.08 -15.47
N ALA A 324 8.58 15.40 -15.30
CA ALA A 324 8.75 16.34 -16.42
C ALA A 324 10.04 16.13 -17.22
N THR A 325 11.11 15.67 -16.59
CA THR A 325 12.42 15.44 -17.23
C THR A 325 12.78 13.97 -17.32
N ASN A 326 11.96 13.08 -16.74
CA ASN A 326 12.23 11.66 -16.58
C ASN A 326 13.54 11.38 -15.81
N ALA A 327 13.98 12.32 -14.96
CA ALA A 327 15.19 12.18 -14.17
C ALA A 327 14.92 11.48 -12.84
N ILE A 328 15.85 10.62 -12.42
CA ILE A 328 15.81 9.95 -11.12
C ILE A 328 17.13 10.20 -10.38
N ASN A 329 17.03 10.51 -9.09
CA ASN A 329 18.16 10.77 -8.21
C ASN A 329 17.94 10.07 -6.86
N LYS A 330 19.03 9.71 -6.20
CA LYS A 330 19.02 9.21 -4.83
C LYS A 330 19.12 10.37 -3.85
#